data_ac1066015f8292239826a48087fd7b0c
#
_entry.id   ac1066015f8292239826a48087fd7b0c
#
_cell.length_a   1.000
_cell.length_b   1.000
_cell.length_c   1.000
_cell.angle_alpha   90.00
_cell.angle_beta   90.00
_cell.angle_gamma   90.00
#
_symmetry.space_group_name_H-M   'P 1'
#
loop_
_entity.id
_entity.type
_entity.pdbx_description
1 polymer ?
#
loop_
_entity_poly.entity_id
_entity_poly.type
_entity_poly.pdbx_seq_one_letter_code
_entity_poly.pdbx_strand_id
1 'polypeptide(L)'
;MRSLKLLLVSLAILVSHNFTMGQSSKESKKSKNPVKSALNGFKFRSIGPAFMSGRIADIAIDPENENVWYVAVGSGGVWKTENAGTTWNPLTDNMPFYSTGCITIDPHNNSSIWLGTGENVGGRHVGIGHGIYHSNDGGKSWKDKGLKKSEHISKIIVHPDDSNTVWVASQGPLWSPGGERGLFKTTDGGKTWKNTLEINEWTGVTDLVIDPTNPDILYAASWQRHRNVAALIGGGPGTSLYKSVNGGDSWSKINK
;
A
#
# COMPACT_ATOMS: atom_id res chain seq x y z
N MET A 1 10.27 68.80 -41.51
CA MET A 1 9.65 68.33 -40.25
C MET A 1 8.21 67.78 -40.39
N ARG A 2 7.44 68.14 -41.42
CA ARG A 2 6.10 67.58 -41.63
C ARG A 2 6.08 66.15 -42.20
N SER A 3 7.04 65.75 -43.02
CA SER A 3 7.12 64.45 -43.64
C SER A 3 7.50 63.33 -42.65
N LEU A 4 8.29 63.67 -41.61
CA LEU A 4 8.72 62.67 -40.62
C LEU A 4 7.62 62.29 -39.66
N LYS A 5 6.68 63.21 -39.35
CA LYS A 5 5.50 62.94 -38.52
C LYS A 5 4.47 62.05 -39.23
N LEU A 6 4.30 62.19 -40.55
CA LEU A 6 3.42 61.30 -41.30
C LEU A 6 3.96 59.88 -41.41
N LEU A 7 5.29 59.73 -41.50
CA LEU A 7 5.93 58.40 -41.55
C LEU A 7 5.79 57.64 -40.24
N LEU A 8 5.88 58.35 -39.12
CA LEU A 8 5.70 57.76 -37.76
C LEU A 8 4.24 57.34 -37.48
N VAL A 9 3.25 58.12 -37.98
CA VAL A 9 1.84 57.75 -37.81
C VAL A 9 1.46 56.56 -38.71
N SER A 10 1.99 56.45 -39.93
CA SER A 10 1.75 55.33 -40.81
C SER A 10 2.43 54.05 -40.29
N LEU A 11 3.61 54.18 -39.68
CA LEU A 11 4.29 53.03 -39.06
C LEU A 11 3.54 52.53 -37.81
N ALA A 12 2.97 53.41 -36.98
CA ALA A 12 2.15 53.07 -35.85
C ALA A 12 0.85 52.33 -36.25
N ILE A 13 0.21 52.74 -37.36
CA ILE A 13 -0.99 52.08 -37.90
C ILE A 13 -0.63 50.68 -38.47
N LEU A 14 0.51 50.51 -39.13
CA LEU A 14 0.96 49.24 -39.65
C LEU A 14 1.32 48.25 -38.49
N VAL A 15 1.88 48.73 -37.40
CA VAL A 15 2.17 47.88 -36.22
C VAL A 15 0.91 47.46 -35.49
N SER A 16 -0.12 48.36 -35.45
CA SER A 16 -1.39 48.01 -34.81
C SER A 16 -2.23 47.00 -35.63
N HIS A 17 -2.08 46.95 -36.96
CA HIS A 17 -2.82 45.98 -37.78
C HIS A 17 -2.17 44.57 -37.79
N ASN A 18 -0.90 44.45 -37.50
CA ASN A 18 -0.28 43.13 -37.38
C ASN A 18 -0.48 42.45 -36.02
N PHE A 19 -1.04 43.13 -35.02
CA PHE A 19 -1.31 42.55 -33.70
C PHE A 19 -2.71 41.95 -33.58
N THR A 20 -3.57 42.11 -34.59
CA THR A 20 -4.98 41.63 -34.54
C THR A 20 -5.26 40.39 -35.40
N MET A 21 -4.23 39.83 -36.08
CA MET A 21 -4.40 38.69 -36.97
C MET A 21 -3.62 37.45 -36.50
N GLY A 22 -3.59 37.17 -35.21
CA GLY A 22 -2.78 36.05 -34.74
C GLY A 22 -3.21 35.44 -33.42
N GLN A 23 -4.51 35.34 -33.14
CA GLN A 23 -4.98 34.46 -32.05
C GLN A 23 -6.37 33.90 -32.36
N SER A 24 -6.45 33.10 -33.40
CA SER A 24 -7.40 31.99 -33.43
C SER A 24 -6.74 30.78 -32.77
N SER A 25 -6.48 30.86 -31.49
CA SER A 25 -6.29 29.66 -30.72
C SER A 25 -7.65 28.93 -30.70
N LYS A 26 -7.74 27.89 -31.49
CA LYS A 26 -8.73 26.84 -31.24
C LYS A 26 -8.54 26.40 -29.80
N GLU A 27 -9.26 27.03 -28.87
CA GLU A 27 -9.50 26.43 -27.56
C GLU A 27 -10.10 25.05 -27.83
N SER A 28 -9.27 24.06 -27.76
CA SER A 28 -9.71 22.68 -27.55
C SER A 28 -10.62 22.75 -26.33
N LYS A 29 -11.93 22.64 -26.53
CA LYS A 29 -12.89 22.44 -25.46
C LYS A 29 -12.53 21.13 -24.80
N LYS A 30 -11.55 21.14 -23.88
CA LYS A 30 -11.37 20.06 -22.93
C LYS A 30 -12.70 19.88 -22.24
N SER A 31 -13.38 18.79 -22.50
CA SER A 31 -14.58 18.37 -21.79
C SER A 31 -14.25 18.46 -20.30
N LYS A 32 -14.76 19.48 -19.64
CA LYS A 32 -14.59 19.66 -18.21
C LYS A 32 -15.39 18.54 -17.58
N ASN A 33 -14.70 17.55 -17.01
CA ASN A 33 -15.37 16.54 -16.20
C ASN A 33 -16.21 17.30 -15.13
N PRO A 34 -17.55 17.19 -15.16
CA PRO A 34 -18.42 17.99 -14.30
C PRO A 34 -18.15 17.73 -12.81
N VAL A 35 -17.75 16.50 -12.46
CA VAL A 35 -17.38 16.13 -11.09
C VAL A 35 -16.10 16.85 -10.66
N LYS A 36 -15.07 16.87 -11.51
CA LYS A 36 -13.82 17.58 -11.24
C LYS A 36 -14.06 19.10 -11.13
N SER A 37 -14.95 19.65 -11.96
CA SER A 37 -15.31 21.08 -11.89
C SER A 37 -16.07 21.42 -10.62
N ALA A 38 -17.00 20.58 -10.20
CA ALA A 38 -17.75 20.76 -8.95
C ALA A 38 -16.83 20.67 -7.72
N LEU A 39 -15.83 19.77 -7.75
CA LEU A 39 -14.89 19.58 -6.64
C LEU A 39 -13.79 20.66 -6.55
N ASN A 40 -13.57 21.47 -7.59
CA ASN A 40 -12.54 22.51 -7.58
C ASN A 40 -12.76 23.61 -6.51
N GLY A 41 -13.97 23.75 -5.98
CA GLY A 41 -14.28 24.66 -4.88
C GLY A 41 -13.90 24.14 -3.50
N PHE A 42 -13.68 22.83 -3.37
CA PHE A 42 -13.30 22.22 -2.10
C PHE A 42 -11.77 22.25 -1.94
N LYS A 43 -11.32 23.02 -0.97
CA LYS A 43 -9.91 23.05 -0.59
C LYS A 43 -9.75 22.32 0.72
N PHE A 44 -8.97 21.24 0.70
CA PHE A 44 -8.54 20.59 1.94
C PHE A 44 -7.52 21.47 2.65
N ARG A 45 -7.67 21.60 3.94
CA ARG A 45 -6.64 22.18 4.81
C ARG A 45 -6.24 21.15 5.85
N SER A 46 -4.97 21.11 6.17
CA SER A 46 -4.52 20.36 7.33
C SER A 46 -5.13 20.97 8.59
N ILE A 47 -5.81 20.14 9.37
CA ILE A 47 -6.38 20.54 10.67
C ILE A 47 -5.52 20.06 11.83
N GLY A 48 -4.30 19.60 11.54
CA GLY A 48 -3.37 19.00 12.48
C GLY A 48 -3.62 17.51 12.71
N PRO A 49 -2.80 16.85 13.53
CA PRO A 49 -3.01 15.46 13.89
C PRO A 49 -4.36 15.33 14.60
N ALA A 50 -5.16 14.35 14.19
CA ALA A 50 -6.37 14.01 14.89
C ALA A 50 -6.00 13.52 16.29
N PHE A 51 -6.65 14.08 17.30
CA PHE A 51 -6.35 13.73 18.70
C PHE A 51 -6.75 12.30 19.07
N MET A 52 -7.60 11.70 18.25
CA MET A 52 -8.06 10.34 18.38
C MET A 52 -8.36 9.77 17.00
N SER A 53 -7.65 8.80 16.61
CA SER A 53 -7.97 7.77 15.62
C SER A 53 -6.72 7.19 15.03
N GLY A 54 -6.83 5.99 14.57
CA GLY A 54 -5.73 5.23 14.03
C GLY A 54 -5.20 4.23 15.06
N ARG A 55 -4.75 3.16 14.52
CA ARG A 55 -4.07 2.08 15.23
C ARG A 55 -2.76 1.86 14.52
N ILE A 56 -1.71 1.68 15.28
CA ILE A 56 -0.46 1.20 14.71
C ILE A 56 -0.67 -0.27 14.36
N ALA A 57 -0.59 -0.58 13.09
CA ALA A 57 -0.72 -1.95 12.60
C ALA A 57 0.62 -2.69 12.72
N ASP A 58 1.72 -2.01 12.36
CA ASP A 58 3.06 -2.60 12.40
C ASP A 58 4.14 -1.51 12.44
N ILE A 59 5.34 -1.89 12.90
CA ILE A 59 6.52 -1.02 12.94
C ILE A 59 7.73 -1.82 12.43
N ALA A 60 8.45 -1.27 11.47
CA ALA A 60 9.73 -1.79 11.01
C ALA A 60 10.84 -0.77 11.34
N ILE A 61 11.85 -1.25 12.05
CA ILE A 61 13.04 -0.44 12.41
C ILE A 61 14.19 -0.90 11.52
N ASP A 62 14.93 0.06 10.97
CA ASP A 62 16.09 -0.20 10.15
C ASP A 62 17.19 -0.88 11.01
N PRO A 63 17.65 -2.09 10.67
CA PRO A 63 18.61 -2.84 11.48
C PRO A 63 19.99 -2.20 11.50
N GLU A 64 20.33 -1.35 10.53
CA GLU A 64 21.61 -0.64 10.46
C GLU A 64 21.54 0.78 11.07
N ASN A 65 20.32 1.30 11.26
CA ASN A 65 20.12 2.63 11.85
C ASN A 65 18.85 2.70 12.69
N GLU A 66 18.98 2.46 13.97
CA GLU A 66 17.89 2.46 14.95
C GLU A 66 17.12 3.80 15.06
N ASN A 67 17.58 4.87 14.42
CA ASN A 67 16.83 6.12 14.34
C ASN A 67 15.80 6.15 13.20
N VAL A 68 15.88 5.21 12.27
CA VAL A 68 14.98 5.11 11.10
C VAL A 68 13.90 4.08 11.36
N TRP A 69 12.65 4.54 11.42
CA TRP A 69 11.48 3.68 11.61
C TRP A 69 10.46 3.93 10.52
N TYR A 70 9.78 2.86 10.14
CA TYR A 70 8.59 2.90 9.29
C TYR A 70 7.40 2.41 10.12
N VAL A 71 6.33 3.20 10.16
CA VAL A 71 5.13 2.89 10.94
C VAL A 71 3.96 2.75 9.97
N ALA A 72 3.39 1.55 9.93
CA ALA A 72 2.17 1.25 9.21
C ALA A 72 0.96 1.54 10.11
N VAL A 73 0.13 2.49 9.69
CA VAL A 73 -1.05 2.92 10.46
C VAL A 73 -2.30 2.33 9.83
N GLY A 74 -3.09 1.62 10.60
CA GLY A 74 -4.28 0.91 10.12
C GLY A 74 -5.26 1.79 9.34
N SER A 75 -5.33 3.08 9.63
CA SER A 75 -6.15 4.06 8.91
C SER A 75 -5.40 5.38 8.74
N GLY A 76 -4.19 5.34 8.18
CA GLY A 76 -3.35 6.54 8.07
C GLY A 76 -2.09 6.35 7.23
N GLY A 77 -2.01 5.29 6.42
CA GLY A 77 -0.89 5.02 5.55
C GLY A 77 0.41 4.70 6.28
N VAL A 78 1.54 5.00 5.65
CA VAL A 78 2.88 4.75 6.18
C VAL A 78 3.56 6.06 6.52
N TRP A 79 4.19 6.09 7.69
CA TRP A 79 4.97 7.22 8.19
C TRP A 79 6.41 6.79 8.44
N LYS A 80 7.36 7.66 8.14
CA LYS A 80 8.79 7.46 8.38
C LYS A 80 9.32 8.49 9.35
N THR A 81 10.12 8.06 10.31
CA THR A 81 11.02 8.92 11.09
C THR A 81 12.47 8.58 10.75
N GLU A 82 13.35 9.56 10.83
CA GLU A 82 14.81 9.42 10.68
C GLU A 82 15.56 9.91 11.92
N ASN A 83 14.82 10.17 13.01
CA ASN A 83 15.34 10.70 14.27
C ASN A 83 14.61 10.14 15.49
N ALA A 84 14.39 8.80 15.48
CA ALA A 84 13.79 8.04 16.57
C ALA A 84 12.44 8.63 17.04
N GLY A 85 11.57 9.03 16.09
CA GLY A 85 10.22 9.48 16.37
C GLY A 85 10.07 10.97 16.71
N THR A 86 11.14 11.77 16.63
CA THR A 86 11.04 13.22 16.90
C THR A 86 10.25 13.94 15.80
N THR A 87 10.45 13.57 14.54
CA THR A 87 9.67 14.07 13.39
C THR A 87 9.23 12.94 12.50
N TRP A 88 8.11 13.13 11.79
CA TRP A 88 7.49 12.13 10.95
C TRP A 88 7.14 12.67 9.58
N ASN A 89 7.42 11.90 8.53
CA ASN A 89 7.10 12.21 7.15
C ASN A 89 6.13 11.16 6.59
N PRO A 90 4.98 11.55 6.01
CA PRO A 90 4.08 10.60 5.36
C PRO A 90 4.69 10.12 4.04
N LEU A 91 4.56 8.82 3.76
CA LEU A 91 5.13 8.21 2.56
C LEU A 91 4.08 7.77 1.53
N THR A 92 2.80 7.73 1.91
CA THR A 92 1.74 7.12 1.09
C THR A 92 0.55 8.02 0.82
N ASP A 93 0.66 9.35 1.01
CA ASP A 93 -0.43 10.31 0.80
C ASP A 93 -0.99 10.31 -0.63
N ASN A 94 -0.15 9.95 -1.62
CA ASN A 94 -0.53 9.90 -3.03
C ASN A 94 -0.90 8.48 -3.51
N MET A 95 -0.97 7.50 -2.60
CA MET A 95 -1.30 6.12 -2.93
C MET A 95 -2.83 5.89 -2.94
N PRO A 96 -3.33 4.89 -3.68
CA PRO A 96 -4.77 4.62 -3.77
C PRO A 96 -5.35 3.92 -2.54
N PHE A 97 -4.59 3.77 -1.48
CA PHE A 97 -4.99 3.17 -0.21
C PHE A 97 -4.58 4.08 0.96
N TYR A 98 -5.23 3.91 2.10
CA TYR A 98 -4.87 4.53 3.37
C TYR A 98 -4.80 3.50 4.50
N SER A 99 -5.34 2.31 4.29
CA SER A 99 -5.36 1.23 5.28
C SER A 99 -4.17 0.30 5.08
N THR A 100 -3.40 0.08 6.13
CA THR A 100 -2.20 -0.77 6.13
C THR A 100 -2.32 -1.87 7.17
N GLY A 101 -1.70 -3.03 6.92
CA GLY A 101 -1.74 -4.21 7.79
C GLY A 101 -0.39 -4.61 8.36
N CYS A 102 0.66 -4.54 7.55
CA CYS A 102 2.02 -4.85 7.97
C CYS A 102 3.07 -4.16 7.09
N ILE A 103 4.28 -4.02 7.61
CA ILE A 103 5.42 -3.43 6.90
C ILE A 103 6.69 -4.21 7.24
N THR A 104 7.54 -4.46 6.24
CA THR A 104 8.77 -5.23 6.42
C THR A 104 9.90 -4.62 5.61
N ILE A 105 11.06 -4.44 6.22
CA ILE A 105 12.31 -4.08 5.56
C ILE A 105 12.97 -5.36 5.09
N ASP A 106 13.50 -5.35 3.87
CA ASP A 106 14.29 -6.44 3.32
C ASP A 106 15.63 -6.52 4.09
N PRO A 107 16.00 -7.68 4.66
CA PRO A 107 17.22 -7.81 5.44
C PRO A 107 18.51 -7.59 4.64
N HIS A 108 18.45 -7.61 3.30
CA HIS A 108 19.60 -7.36 2.42
C HIS A 108 19.70 -5.94 1.91
N ASN A 109 18.62 -5.14 2.06
CA ASN A 109 18.58 -3.80 1.52
C ASN A 109 17.58 -2.93 2.28
N ASN A 110 18.07 -2.08 3.17
CA ASN A 110 17.27 -1.21 4.01
C ASN A 110 16.41 -0.19 3.24
N SER A 111 16.68 0.00 1.94
CA SER A 111 15.83 0.79 1.05
C SER A 111 14.71 -0.01 0.41
N SER A 112 14.74 -1.33 0.51
CA SER A 112 13.73 -2.25 -0.02
C SER A 112 12.68 -2.54 1.06
N ILE A 113 11.44 -2.09 0.84
CA ILE A 113 10.38 -2.12 1.84
C ILE A 113 9.14 -2.75 1.24
N TRP A 114 8.60 -3.75 1.90
CA TRP A 114 7.36 -4.41 1.56
C TRP A 114 6.22 -3.93 2.45
N LEU A 115 5.08 -3.64 1.86
CA LEU A 115 3.89 -3.15 2.54
C LEU A 115 2.68 -4.03 2.19
N GLY A 116 2.06 -4.60 3.20
CA GLY A 116 0.75 -5.22 3.13
C GLY A 116 -0.34 -4.24 3.49
N THR A 117 -1.36 -4.11 2.66
CA THR A 117 -2.46 -3.19 2.89
C THR A 117 -3.69 -3.88 3.49
N GLY A 118 -4.56 -3.08 4.13
CA GLY A 118 -5.76 -3.53 4.81
C GLY A 118 -5.50 -3.98 6.25
N GLU A 119 -6.26 -3.42 7.17
CA GLU A 119 -6.13 -3.72 8.60
C GLU A 119 -6.34 -5.20 8.92
N ASN A 120 -5.51 -5.77 9.78
CA ASN A 120 -5.53 -7.18 10.15
C ASN A 120 -6.40 -7.49 11.40
N VAL A 121 -7.46 -6.72 11.63
CA VAL A 121 -8.37 -6.89 12.75
C VAL A 121 -9.77 -7.32 12.30
N GLY A 122 -10.62 -7.76 13.23
CA GLY A 122 -11.99 -8.26 12.97
C GLY A 122 -13.10 -7.21 13.16
N GLY A 123 -12.78 -5.92 13.25
CA GLY A 123 -13.74 -4.83 13.52
C GLY A 123 -14.71 -4.56 12.38
N ARG A 124 -15.87 -3.95 12.66
CA ARG A 124 -16.81 -3.49 11.62
C ARG A 124 -16.26 -2.36 10.77
N HIS A 125 -15.36 -1.58 11.33
CA HIS A 125 -14.73 -0.39 10.76
C HIS A 125 -13.39 -0.68 10.10
N VAL A 126 -13.04 -1.96 9.95
CA VAL A 126 -11.74 -2.37 9.42
C VAL A 126 -11.56 -1.84 8.00
N GLY A 127 -10.44 -1.17 7.76
CA GLY A 127 -10.10 -0.62 6.47
C GLY A 127 -9.68 -1.71 5.48
N ILE A 128 -10.23 -1.65 4.28
CA ILE A 128 -9.92 -2.58 3.19
C ILE A 128 -8.64 -2.12 2.50
N GLY A 129 -7.76 -3.07 2.23
CA GLY A 129 -6.53 -2.87 1.48
C GLY A 129 -6.67 -3.15 -0.02
N HIS A 130 -5.60 -2.88 -0.74
CA HIS A 130 -5.47 -3.04 -2.19
C HIS A 130 -4.29 -3.95 -2.58
N GLY A 131 -4.01 -4.98 -1.76
CA GLY A 131 -2.93 -5.93 -2.01
C GLY A 131 -1.59 -5.48 -1.44
N ILE A 132 -0.52 -5.82 -2.14
CA ILE A 132 0.87 -5.62 -1.72
C ILE A 132 1.52 -4.52 -2.53
N TYR A 133 2.36 -3.74 -1.87
CA TYR A 133 3.22 -2.75 -2.48
C TYR A 133 4.67 -2.96 -2.06
N HIS A 134 5.58 -2.56 -2.94
CA HIS A 134 7.01 -2.65 -2.71
C HIS A 134 7.71 -1.35 -3.12
N SER A 135 8.59 -0.86 -2.28
CA SER A 135 9.47 0.28 -2.52
C SER A 135 10.92 -0.21 -2.59
N ASN A 136 11.72 0.35 -3.50
CA ASN A 136 13.16 0.12 -3.58
C ASN A 136 13.98 1.39 -3.22
N ASP A 137 13.32 2.42 -2.72
CA ASP A 137 13.92 3.74 -2.51
C ASP A 137 13.58 4.34 -1.13
N GLY A 138 13.39 3.46 -0.13
CA GLY A 138 13.10 3.87 1.24
C GLY A 138 11.72 4.48 1.42
N GLY A 139 10.75 4.04 0.62
CA GLY A 139 9.36 4.47 0.71
C GLY A 139 9.02 5.72 -0.10
N LYS A 140 9.95 6.26 -0.92
CA LYS A 140 9.70 7.45 -1.74
C LYS A 140 8.76 7.15 -2.92
N SER A 141 8.84 5.94 -3.46
CA SER A 141 7.92 5.43 -4.47
C SER A 141 7.50 4.00 -4.19
N TRP A 142 6.29 3.62 -4.62
CA TRP A 142 5.70 2.31 -4.35
C TRP A 142 5.20 1.68 -5.65
N LYS A 143 5.49 0.39 -5.83
CA LYS A 143 5.03 -0.41 -6.96
C LYS A 143 4.03 -1.44 -6.48
N ASP A 144 2.91 -1.53 -7.17
CA ASP A 144 1.91 -2.59 -6.97
C ASP A 144 2.52 -3.96 -7.28
N LYS A 145 2.32 -4.92 -6.38
CA LYS A 145 2.83 -6.29 -6.46
C LYS A 145 1.71 -7.35 -6.46
N GLY A 146 0.46 -6.92 -6.64
CA GLY A 146 -0.68 -7.83 -6.78
C GLY A 146 -1.38 -8.15 -5.47
N LEU A 147 -2.04 -9.31 -5.43
CA LEU A 147 -2.91 -9.79 -4.36
C LEU A 147 -4.01 -8.78 -3.97
N LYS A 148 -4.65 -8.17 -4.97
CA LYS A 148 -5.65 -7.09 -4.77
C LYS A 148 -6.94 -7.55 -4.11
N LYS A 149 -7.25 -8.84 -4.21
CA LYS A 149 -8.45 -9.45 -3.61
C LYS A 149 -8.19 -9.99 -2.20
N SER A 150 -7.01 -9.72 -1.63
CA SER A 150 -6.67 -10.13 -0.27
C SER A 150 -7.45 -9.35 0.79
N GLU A 151 -7.77 -8.09 0.51
CA GLU A 151 -8.39 -7.09 1.40
C GLU A 151 -7.60 -6.83 2.70
N HIS A 152 -6.98 -7.85 3.29
CA HIS A 152 -6.27 -7.75 4.58
C HIS A 152 -5.01 -8.62 4.56
N ILE A 153 -3.85 -7.97 4.54
CA ILE A 153 -2.55 -8.65 4.64
C ILE A 153 -1.97 -8.40 6.02
N SER A 154 -1.66 -9.48 6.71
CA SER A 154 -1.28 -9.44 8.13
C SER A 154 0.21 -9.59 8.40
N LYS A 155 0.94 -10.27 7.50
CA LYS A 155 2.38 -10.49 7.65
C LYS A 155 3.07 -10.65 6.31
N ILE A 156 4.27 -10.09 6.22
CA ILE A 156 5.19 -10.32 5.10
C ILE A 156 6.54 -10.70 5.68
N ILE A 157 7.16 -11.74 5.14
CA ILE A 157 8.53 -12.14 5.46
C ILE A 157 9.32 -12.21 4.17
N VAL A 158 10.48 -11.56 4.14
CA VAL A 158 11.49 -11.71 3.09
C VAL A 158 12.47 -12.78 3.53
N HIS A 159 12.87 -13.67 2.62
CA HIS A 159 13.84 -14.72 2.92
C HIS A 159 15.17 -14.12 3.36
N PRO A 160 15.82 -14.65 4.43
CA PRO A 160 17.04 -14.06 4.98
C PRO A 160 18.25 -14.11 4.03
N ASP A 161 18.23 -14.94 2.97
CA ASP A 161 19.34 -15.09 2.02
C ASP A 161 18.93 -14.80 0.56
N ASP A 162 17.68 -14.45 0.29
CA ASP A 162 17.19 -14.18 -1.07
C ASP A 162 16.03 -13.16 -1.09
N SER A 163 16.30 -11.93 -1.46
CA SER A 163 15.31 -10.86 -1.59
C SER A 163 14.19 -11.13 -2.60
N ASN A 164 14.36 -12.11 -3.51
CA ASN A 164 13.30 -12.48 -4.45
C ASN A 164 12.29 -13.45 -3.86
N THR A 165 12.63 -14.13 -2.78
CA THR A 165 11.74 -15.06 -2.08
C THR A 165 11.04 -14.34 -0.94
N VAL A 166 9.70 -14.25 -1.03
CA VAL A 166 8.86 -13.55 -0.07
C VAL A 166 7.60 -14.35 0.21
N TRP A 167 7.21 -14.43 1.48
CA TRP A 167 5.96 -15.02 1.93
C TRP A 167 5.00 -13.94 2.43
N VAL A 168 3.72 -14.14 2.15
CA VAL A 168 2.66 -13.20 2.50
C VAL A 168 1.49 -13.94 3.14
N ALA A 169 1.19 -13.60 4.37
CA ALA A 169 0.00 -14.06 5.09
C ALA A 169 -1.19 -13.17 4.74
N SER A 170 -2.16 -13.72 4.04
CA SER A 170 -3.40 -13.03 3.65
C SER A 170 -4.59 -13.59 4.40
N GLN A 171 -5.29 -12.72 5.09
CA GLN A 171 -6.52 -13.07 5.81
C GLN A 171 -7.74 -13.17 4.88
N GLY A 172 -7.69 -12.51 3.72
CA GLY A 172 -8.80 -12.41 2.78
C GLY A 172 -9.96 -11.52 3.27
N PRO A 173 -11.02 -11.40 2.47
CA PRO A 173 -12.20 -10.60 2.79
C PRO A 173 -12.84 -10.98 4.14
N LEU A 174 -13.24 -9.99 4.94
CA LEU A 174 -13.92 -10.22 6.20
C LEU A 174 -15.42 -10.49 6.03
N TRP A 175 -16.04 -9.87 5.02
CA TRP A 175 -17.50 -9.84 4.84
C TRP A 175 -18.00 -10.82 3.77
N SER A 176 -17.10 -11.43 3.01
CA SER A 176 -17.44 -12.37 1.93
C SER A 176 -16.50 -13.57 1.94
N PRO A 177 -16.94 -14.71 1.38
CA PRO A 177 -16.06 -15.86 1.19
C PRO A 177 -15.06 -15.62 0.04
N GLY A 178 -14.05 -16.48 -0.05
CA GLY A 178 -13.09 -16.49 -1.14
C GLY A 178 -12.09 -15.32 -1.10
N GLY A 179 -11.81 -14.72 -2.24
CA GLY A 179 -10.73 -13.76 -2.40
C GLY A 179 -9.36 -14.43 -2.40
N GLU A 180 -8.32 -13.62 -2.26
CA GLU A 180 -6.94 -14.12 -2.14
C GLU A 180 -6.62 -14.35 -0.66
N ARG A 181 -6.96 -15.55 -0.15
CA ARG A 181 -6.74 -16.01 1.22
C ARG A 181 -5.69 -17.09 1.29
N GLY A 182 -5.00 -17.17 2.41
CA GLY A 182 -4.02 -18.20 2.67
C GLY A 182 -2.61 -17.67 2.77
N LEU A 183 -1.63 -18.51 2.48
CA LEU A 183 -0.24 -18.11 2.42
C LEU A 183 0.23 -18.09 0.97
N PHE A 184 0.73 -16.96 0.54
CA PHE A 184 1.30 -16.77 -0.78
C PHE A 184 2.81 -16.72 -0.71
N LYS A 185 3.47 -17.36 -1.68
CA LYS A 185 4.93 -17.34 -1.85
C LYS A 185 5.28 -16.83 -3.25
N THR A 186 6.28 -15.99 -3.34
CA THR A 186 6.96 -15.62 -4.58
C THR A 186 8.42 -16.04 -4.50
N THR A 187 9.04 -16.27 -5.67
CA THR A 187 10.49 -16.49 -5.83
C THR A 187 11.07 -15.60 -6.92
N ASP A 188 10.30 -14.60 -7.36
CA ASP A 188 10.65 -13.70 -8.46
C ASP A 188 10.46 -12.20 -8.10
N GLY A 189 10.50 -11.89 -6.81
CA GLY A 189 10.36 -10.53 -6.29
C GLY A 189 8.94 -9.96 -6.47
N GLY A 190 7.93 -10.83 -6.33
CA GLY A 190 6.52 -10.45 -6.39
C GLY A 190 6.03 -10.14 -7.80
N LYS A 191 6.59 -10.74 -8.84
CA LYS A 191 6.03 -10.71 -10.19
C LYS A 191 4.92 -11.74 -10.33
N THR A 192 5.09 -12.91 -9.69
CA THR A 192 4.07 -13.97 -9.60
C THR A 192 3.94 -14.46 -8.16
N TRP A 193 2.74 -14.94 -7.80
CA TRP A 193 2.43 -15.45 -6.48
C TRP A 193 1.80 -16.84 -6.59
N LYS A 194 2.27 -17.76 -5.75
CA LYS A 194 1.70 -19.10 -5.60
C LYS A 194 1.04 -19.18 -4.22
N ASN A 195 -0.24 -19.56 -4.15
CA ASN A 195 -0.88 -19.91 -2.88
C ASN A 195 -0.36 -21.29 -2.45
N THR A 196 0.41 -21.35 -1.37
CA THR A 196 1.03 -22.57 -0.85
C THR A 196 0.31 -23.16 0.34
N LEU A 197 -0.58 -22.39 0.99
CA LEU A 197 -1.45 -22.87 2.08
C LEU A 197 -2.85 -22.29 1.90
N GLU A 198 -3.71 -23.05 1.24
CA GLU A 198 -5.13 -22.79 1.11
C GLU A 198 -5.91 -23.75 2.02
N ILE A 199 -6.88 -23.25 2.80
CA ILE A 199 -7.60 -24.07 3.78
C ILE A 199 -9.08 -24.19 3.38
N ASN A 200 -9.80 -23.09 3.35
CA ASN A 200 -11.18 -22.99 2.84
C ASN A 200 -11.54 -21.53 2.55
N GLU A 201 -12.73 -21.31 1.99
CA GLU A 201 -13.21 -20.00 1.56
C GLU A 201 -13.35 -18.94 2.68
N TRP A 202 -13.30 -19.33 3.96
CA TRP A 202 -13.45 -18.45 5.12
C TRP A 202 -12.19 -18.34 5.98
N THR A 203 -11.14 -19.11 5.64
CA THR A 203 -9.93 -19.21 6.46
C THR A 203 -8.73 -18.62 5.74
N GLY A 204 -8.17 -17.58 6.28
CA GLY A 204 -6.90 -16.99 5.84
C GLY A 204 -5.76 -17.28 6.81
N VAL A 205 -4.54 -16.87 6.44
CA VAL A 205 -3.38 -16.91 7.31
C VAL A 205 -3.19 -15.54 7.96
N THR A 206 -3.04 -15.54 9.29
CA THR A 206 -3.00 -14.31 10.09
C THR A 206 -1.61 -13.99 10.62
N ASP A 207 -0.74 -14.99 10.72
CA ASP A 207 0.64 -14.78 11.15
C ASP A 207 1.57 -15.82 10.55
N LEU A 208 2.86 -15.46 10.46
CA LEU A 208 3.91 -16.30 9.92
C LEU A 208 5.21 -16.03 10.68
N VAL A 209 5.91 -17.08 11.03
CA VAL A 209 7.25 -17.02 11.65
C VAL A 209 8.19 -17.95 10.90
N ILE A 210 9.42 -17.49 10.67
CA ILE A 210 10.50 -18.25 10.09
C ILE A 210 11.52 -18.61 11.18
N ASP A 211 12.07 -19.82 11.11
CA ASP A 211 13.17 -20.20 12.00
C ASP A 211 14.43 -19.39 11.61
N PRO A 212 15.01 -18.63 12.55
CA PRO A 212 16.16 -17.77 12.25
C PRO A 212 17.44 -18.54 11.89
N THR A 213 17.49 -19.83 12.17
CA THR A 213 18.66 -20.70 11.90
C THR A 213 18.47 -21.60 10.69
N ASN A 214 17.22 -21.80 10.26
CA ASN A 214 16.89 -22.63 9.10
C ASN A 214 15.66 -22.09 8.37
N PRO A 215 15.83 -21.31 7.29
CA PRO A 215 14.72 -20.69 6.58
C PRO A 215 13.76 -21.65 5.86
N ASP A 216 14.12 -22.94 5.76
CA ASP A 216 13.18 -23.98 5.29
C ASP A 216 12.07 -24.28 6.31
N ILE A 217 12.28 -23.92 7.58
CA ILE A 217 11.31 -24.15 8.65
C ILE A 217 10.48 -22.89 8.87
N LEU A 218 9.18 -22.99 8.61
CA LEU A 218 8.23 -21.93 8.86
C LEU A 218 7.03 -22.44 9.66
N TYR A 219 6.42 -21.53 10.42
CA TYR A 219 5.17 -21.78 11.15
C TYR A 219 4.15 -20.73 10.73
N ALA A 220 2.93 -21.17 10.39
CA ALA A 220 1.83 -20.31 10.01
C ALA A 220 0.63 -20.52 10.91
N ALA A 221 -0.02 -19.43 11.31
CA ALA A 221 -1.28 -19.45 12.03
C ALA A 221 -2.42 -19.09 11.08
N SER A 222 -3.43 -19.95 10.98
CA SER A 222 -4.65 -19.65 10.23
C SER A 222 -5.77 -19.21 11.13
N TRP A 223 -6.66 -18.41 10.60
CA TRP A 223 -7.84 -17.92 11.30
C TRP A 223 -9.06 -17.99 10.40
N GLN A 224 -10.04 -18.82 10.80
CA GLN A 224 -11.36 -18.80 10.18
C GLN A 224 -12.16 -17.65 10.77
N ARG A 225 -12.54 -16.70 9.92
CA ARG A 225 -13.30 -15.52 10.34
C ARG A 225 -14.35 -15.12 9.31
N HIS A 226 -15.48 -14.68 9.82
CA HIS A 226 -16.56 -14.17 9.00
C HIS A 226 -17.35 -13.13 9.78
N ARG A 227 -17.67 -12.03 9.13
CA ARG A 227 -18.53 -11.01 9.71
C ARG A 227 -19.77 -10.78 8.86
N ASN A 228 -20.89 -10.60 9.53
CA ASN A 228 -22.11 -10.04 8.95
C ASN A 228 -22.62 -8.90 9.85
N VAL A 229 -23.79 -8.30 9.50
CA VAL A 229 -24.36 -7.18 10.24
C VAL A 229 -24.66 -7.56 11.70
N ALA A 230 -25.09 -8.79 11.96
CA ALA A 230 -25.53 -9.26 13.26
C ALA A 230 -24.38 -9.83 14.12
N ALA A 231 -23.37 -10.50 13.48
CA ALA A 231 -22.40 -11.29 14.22
C ALA A 231 -20.98 -11.22 13.65
N LEU A 232 -20.00 -11.54 14.51
CA LEU A 232 -18.65 -11.91 14.13
C LEU A 232 -18.42 -13.37 14.52
N ILE A 233 -18.07 -14.21 13.56
CA ILE A 233 -17.55 -15.55 13.78
C ILE A 233 -16.03 -15.44 13.74
N GLY A 234 -15.38 -15.61 14.87
CA GLY A 234 -13.94 -15.44 15.05
C GLY A 234 -13.26 -16.74 15.46
N GLY A 235 -13.53 -17.82 14.75
CA GLY A 235 -12.97 -19.15 14.95
C GLY A 235 -13.72 -20.19 14.14
N GLY A 236 -13.18 -21.40 14.06
CA GLY A 236 -13.79 -22.51 13.35
C GLY A 236 -12.78 -23.62 13.05
N PRO A 237 -13.21 -24.70 12.37
CA PRO A 237 -12.35 -25.87 12.09
C PRO A 237 -11.13 -25.56 11.21
N GLY A 238 -11.14 -24.45 10.48
CA GLY A 238 -10.01 -23.98 9.71
C GLY A 238 -8.95 -23.24 10.52
N THR A 239 -9.24 -22.82 11.78
CA THR A 239 -8.28 -22.16 12.65
C THR A 239 -7.29 -23.17 13.20
N SER A 240 -6.00 -23.00 12.86
CA SER A 240 -4.98 -24.01 13.17
C SER A 240 -3.57 -23.43 13.09
N LEU A 241 -2.60 -24.22 13.57
CA LEU A 241 -1.18 -24.00 13.36
C LEU A 241 -0.64 -25.00 12.34
N TYR A 242 0.20 -24.50 11.46
CA TYR A 242 0.84 -25.25 10.39
C TYR A 242 2.35 -25.10 10.46
N LYS A 243 3.07 -26.14 10.07
CA LYS A 243 4.52 -26.15 9.91
C LYS A 243 4.90 -26.55 8.50
N SER A 244 5.85 -25.83 7.93
CA SER A 244 6.60 -26.23 6.74
C SER A 244 8.02 -26.60 7.13
N VAL A 245 8.64 -27.49 6.35
CA VAL A 245 10.05 -27.90 6.46
C VAL A 245 10.76 -27.84 5.10
N ASN A 246 10.16 -27.16 4.14
CA ASN A 246 10.64 -27.02 2.77
C ASN A 246 10.42 -25.61 2.21
N GLY A 247 10.71 -24.59 3.02
CA GLY A 247 10.63 -23.20 2.59
C GLY A 247 9.20 -22.74 2.27
N GLY A 248 8.18 -23.34 2.89
CA GLY A 248 6.79 -22.97 2.69
C GLY A 248 6.15 -23.52 1.40
N ASP A 249 6.73 -24.50 0.75
CA ASP A 249 6.17 -25.12 -0.46
C ASP A 249 5.02 -26.10 -0.14
N SER A 250 5.06 -26.70 1.05
CA SER A 250 3.99 -27.53 1.62
C SER A 250 3.90 -27.39 3.14
N TRP A 251 2.74 -27.71 3.68
CA TRP A 251 2.38 -27.46 5.06
C TRP A 251 1.72 -28.65 5.72
N SER A 252 2.07 -28.90 6.96
CA SER A 252 1.44 -29.91 7.82
C SER A 252 0.78 -29.24 9.00
N LYS A 253 -0.48 -29.58 9.27
CA LYS A 253 -1.19 -29.15 10.48
C LYS A 253 -0.54 -29.79 11.71
N ILE A 254 -0.22 -28.98 12.73
CA ILE A 254 0.53 -29.45 13.92
C ILE A 254 -0.26 -29.46 15.22
N ASN A 255 -1.47 -28.88 15.22
CA ASN A 255 -2.38 -28.97 16.36
C ASN A 255 -3.60 -29.84 16.04
N LYS A 256 -4.18 -30.44 17.05
CA LYS A 256 -5.38 -31.29 16.98
C LYS A 256 -6.65 -30.42 16.94
#